data_a04e8a9694881440b05c8725e1a662c7
#
_entry.id   a04e8a9694881440b05c8725e1a662c7
#
_cell.length_a   1.000
_cell.length_b   1.000
_cell.length_c   1.000
_cell.angle_alpha   90.00
_cell.angle_beta   90.00
_cell.angle_gamma   90.00
#
_symmetry.space_group_name_H-M   'P 1'
#
loop_
_entity.id
_entity.type
_entity.pdbx_description
1 polymer ?
#
loop_
_entity_poly.entity_id
_entity_poly.type
_entity_poly.pdbx_seq_one_letter_code
_entity_poly.pdbx_strand_id
1 'polypeptide(L)'
;MGIETMYSVNVSQVATVSFEGVISDIGSKDPLSFATVQLLHGDEVHSVLSKDNGVFSFPSVHPGDYILRITYVGYDRYEKRVTLKRDTKLTVKMVPSGNSLNEIVVTARESQGLVSSSKINREMMTHLQPTSFSDLLELLPGNISKTPSMGQVNSIQLRETGTLN
;
A
#
# COMPACT_ATOMS: atom_id res chain seq x y z
N MET A 1 1.34 30.05 -61.06
CA MET A 1 0.19 29.31 -60.59
C MET A 1 0.71 28.34 -59.49
N GLY A 2 0.61 28.73 -58.23
CA GLY A 2 1.00 27.89 -57.09
C GLY A 2 -0.16 26.98 -56.70
N ILE A 3 0.09 25.68 -56.69
CA ILE A 3 -0.82 24.69 -56.16
C ILE A 3 -0.45 24.56 -54.67
N GLU A 4 -1.19 25.24 -53.80
CA GLU A 4 -1.11 25.00 -52.36
C GLU A 4 -1.75 23.66 -52.07
N THR A 5 -0.91 22.68 -51.84
CA THR A 5 -1.35 21.37 -51.35
C THR A 5 -1.73 21.53 -49.88
N MET A 6 -3.02 21.68 -49.63
CA MET A 6 -3.53 21.64 -48.26
C MET A 6 -3.32 20.23 -47.69
N TYR A 7 -2.31 20.07 -46.84
CA TYR A 7 -2.18 18.90 -46.00
C TYR A 7 -3.29 18.96 -44.95
N SER A 8 -4.33 18.19 -45.16
CA SER A 8 -5.35 17.94 -44.16
C SER A 8 -4.73 17.05 -43.08
N VAL A 9 -4.25 17.65 -42.00
CA VAL A 9 -3.83 16.89 -40.83
C VAL A 9 -5.09 16.29 -40.21
N ASN A 10 -5.32 15.02 -40.50
CA ASN A 10 -6.38 14.26 -39.87
C ASN A 10 -5.93 13.98 -38.44
N VAL A 11 -6.22 14.90 -37.54
CA VAL A 11 -6.08 14.68 -36.11
C VAL A 11 -7.12 13.62 -35.75
N SER A 12 -6.70 12.37 -35.70
CA SER A 12 -7.51 11.29 -35.11
C SER A 12 -7.94 11.75 -33.73
N GLN A 13 -9.20 12.13 -33.56
CA GLN A 13 -9.77 12.39 -32.26
C GLN A 13 -9.65 11.09 -31.45
N VAL A 14 -8.68 11.04 -30.57
CA VAL A 14 -8.55 9.93 -29.64
C VAL A 14 -9.78 10.01 -28.74
N ALA A 15 -10.67 9.04 -28.89
CA ALA A 15 -11.88 8.97 -28.07
C ALA A 15 -11.46 8.91 -26.59
N THR A 16 -11.92 9.85 -25.81
CA THR A 16 -11.74 9.89 -24.36
C THR A 16 -13.07 9.66 -23.67
N VAL A 17 -13.01 9.11 -22.47
CA VAL A 17 -14.18 8.87 -21.63
C VAL A 17 -14.02 9.60 -20.29
N SER A 18 -15.11 9.92 -19.64
CA SER A 18 -15.10 10.50 -18.30
C SER A 18 -15.26 9.39 -17.26
N PHE A 19 -14.51 9.50 -16.18
CA PHE A 19 -14.63 8.63 -15.03
C PHE A 19 -14.86 9.46 -13.78
N GLU A 20 -15.99 9.28 -13.15
CA GLU A 20 -16.41 10.01 -11.97
C GLU A 20 -16.76 9.04 -10.85
N GLY A 21 -16.65 9.48 -9.60
CA GLY A 21 -17.12 8.70 -8.49
C GLY A 21 -17.26 9.49 -7.21
N VAL A 22 -17.82 8.82 -6.21
CA VAL A 22 -18.00 9.34 -4.86
C VAL A 22 -17.32 8.41 -3.87
N ILE A 23 -16.58 8.99 -2.94
CA ILE A 23 -15.90 8.26 -1.88
C ILE A 23 -16.58 8.60 -0.55
N SER A 24 -16.93 7.58 0.20
CA SER A 24 -17.56 7.74 1.52
C SER A 24 -17.03 6.73 2.51
N ASP A 25 -17.17 7.04 3.79
CA ASP A 25 -16.94 6.07 4.88
C ASP A 25 -17.99 4.94 4.83
N ILE A 26 -17.57 3.71 5.12
CA ILE A 26 -18.46 2.56 5.08
C ILE A 26 -19.49 2.55 6.22
N GLY A 27 -19.13 3.09 7.38
CA GLY A 27 -19.95 3.12 8.58
C GLY A 27 -20.85 4.35 8.64
N SER A 28 -20.24 5.53 8.69
CA SER A 28 -20.94 6.80 8.84
C SER A 28 -21.60 7.29 7.55
N LYS A 29 -21.12 6.81 6.39
CA LYS A 29 -21.51 7.26 5.04
C LYS A 29 -21.11 8.72 4.73
N ASP A 30 -20.30 9.32 5.59
CA ASP A 30 -19.79 10.67 5.37
C ASP A 30 -18.87 10.70 4.13
N PRO A 31 -18.94 11.76 3.32
CA PRO A 31 -18.08 11.93 2.18
C PRO A 31 -16.63 12.16 2.63
N LEU A 32 -15.68 11.50 2.00
CA LEU A 32 -14.25 11.68 2.29
C LEU A 32 -13.66 12.73 1.35
N SER A 33 -13.45 13.93 1.91
CA SER A 33 -12.86 15.08 1.21
C SER A 33 -11.35 14.92 1.10
N PHE A 34 -10.77 15.36 -0.02
CA PHE A 34 -9.33 15.39 -0.26
C PHE A 34 -8.63 14.01 -0.21
N ALA A 35 -9.38 12.95 -0.46
CA ALA A 35 -8.79 11.62 -0.67
C ALA A 35 -8.01 11.61 -2.00
N THR A 36 -6.83 11.00 -1.99
CA THR A 36 -6.02 10.84 -3.20
C THR A 36 -6.55 9.69 -4.03
N VAL A 37 -6.96 9.98 -5.26
CA VAL A 37 -7.49 9.01 -6.23
C VAL A 37 -6.51 8.89 -7.38
N GLN A 38 -6.07 7.67 -7.67
CA GLN A 38 -5.12 7.38 -8.74
C GLN A 38 -5.71 6.35 -9.70
N LEU A 39 -5.54 6.60 -10.99
CA LEU A 39 -5.76 5.63 -12.06
C LEU A 39 -4.40 5.23 -12.64
N LEU A 40 -4.09 3.95 -12.57
CA LEU A 40 -2.84 3.38 -13.05
C LEU A 40 -3.11 2.56 -14.31
N HIS A 41 -2.32 2.80 -15.36
CA HIS A 41 -2.34 2.04 -16.62
C HIS A 41 -0.91 1.82 -17.10
N GLY A 42 -0.38 0.61 -16.91
CA GLY A 42 1.04 0.35 -17.12
C GLY A 42 1.91 1.27 -16.26
N ASP A 43 2.76 2.08 -16.89
CA ASP A 43 3.62 3.06 -16.23
C ASP A 43 2.96 4.44 -16.05
N GLU A 44 1.78 4.65 -16.61
CA GLU A 44 1.05 5.91 -16.50
C GLU A 44 0.22 5.97 -15.22
N VAL A 45 0.29 7.11 -14.52
CA VAL A 45 -0.47 7.38 -13.30
C VAL A 45 -1.16 8.73 -13.41
N HIS A 46 -2.48 8.71 -13.43
CA HIS A 46 -3.31 9.90 -13.33
C HIS A 46 -3.80 10.06 -11.89
N SER A 47 -3.58 11.23 -11.28
CA SER A 47 -3.96 11.48 -9.88
C SER A 47 -4.87 12.70 -9.77
N VAL A 48 -5.92 12.58 -8.97
CA VAL A 48 -6.80 13.68 -8.57
C VAL A 48 -7.13 13.59 -7.08
N LEU A 49 -7.55 14.69 -6.49
CA LEU A 49 -8.11 14.72 -5.14
C LEU A 49 -9.63 14.74 -5.20
N SER A 50 -10.28 14.06 -4.26
CA SER A 50 -11.72 14.19 -4.11
C SER A 50 -12.07 15.60 -3.57
N LYS A 51 -13.22 16.11 -4.00
CA LYS A 51 -13.76 17.39 -3.56
C LYS A 51 -14.37 17.29 -2.13
N ASP A 52 -14.81 18.40 -1.58
CA ASP A 52 -15.42 18.48 -0.23
C ASP A 52 -16.59 17.52 -0.02
N ASN A 53 -17.30 17.20 -1.08
CA ASN A 53 -18.41 16.24 -1.09
C ASN A 53 -17.98 14.79 -1.43
N GLY A 54 -16.70 14.50 -1.37
CA GLY A 54 -16.15 13.17 -1.68
C GLY A 54 -16.16 12.81 -3.17
N VAL A 55 -16.57 13.70 -4.06
CA VAL A 55 -16.63 13.44 -5.51
C VAL A 55 -15.24 13.58 -6.12
N PHE A 56 -14.84 12.63 -6.96
CA PHE A 56 -13.68 12.74 -7.83
C PHE A 56 -14.10 12.65 -9.30
N SER A 57 -13.31 13.25 -10.18
CA SER A 57 -13.59 13.24 -11.62
C SER A 57 -12.29 13.26 -12.42
N PHE A 58 -12.22 12.35 -13.39
CA PHE A 58 -11.24 12.35 -14.47
C PHE A 58 -11.98 12.66 -15.77
N PRO A 59 -11.92 13.88 -16.26
CA PRO A 59 -12.78 14.33 -17.38
C PRO A 59 -12.38 13.74 -18.74
N SER A 60 -11.15 13.29 -18.86
CA SER A 60 -10.60 12.83 -20.14
C SER A 60 -9.57 11.73 -19.91
N VAL A 61 -10.01 10.49 -20.05
CA VAL A 61 -9.20 9.28 -19.89
C VAL A 61 -9.36 8.43 -21.15
N HIS A 62 -8.29 7.80 -21.62
CA HIS A 62 -8.38 6.87 -22.73
C HIS A 62 -9.18 5.63 -22.34
N PRO A 63 -9.97 5.05 -23.23
CA PRO A 63 -10.60 3.75 -22.96
C PRO A 63 -9.54 2.68 -22.72
N GLY A 64 -9.70 1.90 -21.66
CA GLY A 64 -8.72 0.87 -21.29
C GLY A 64 -9.00 0.23 -19.94
N ASP A 65 -8.09 -0.63 -19.52
CA ASP A 65 -8.11 -1.28 -18.22
C ASP A 65 -7.17 -0.54 -17.26
N TYR A 66 -7.71 -0.13 -16.14
CA TYR A 66 -7.02 0.66 -15.13
C TYR A 66 -7.08 -0.02 -13.77
N ILE A 67 -6.11 0.30 -12.92
CA ILE A 67 -6.19 0.03 -11.48
C ILE A 67 -6.56 1.35 -10.81
N LEU A 68 -7.76 1.39 -10.25
CA LEU A 68 -8.18 2.48 -9.37
C LEU A 68 -7.60 2.25 -7.99
N ARG A 69 -6.79 3.20 -7.51
CA ARG A 69 -6.23 3.21 -6.16
C ARG A 69 -6.70 4.46 -5.44
N ILE A 70 -7.21 4.29 -4.23
CA ILE A 70 -7.64 5.41 -3.39
C ILE A 70 -6.95 5.28 -2.04
N THR A 71 -6.37 6.40 -1.59
CA THR A 71 -5.71 6.51 -0.29
C THR A 71 -6.23 7.71 0.48
N TYR A 72 -6.49 7.50 1.76
CA TYR A 72 -6.92 8.53 2.68
C TYR A 72 -6.36 8.27 4.08
N VAL A 73 -6.01 9.34 4.81
CA VAL A 73 -5.41 9.21 6.14
C VAL A 73 -6.38 8.56 7.11
N GLY A 74 -5.94 7.51 7.81
CA GLY A 74 -6.79 6.77 8.75
C GLY A 74 -7.72 5.74 8.11
N TYR A 75 -7.56 5.46 6.82
CA TYR A 75 -8.34 4.46 6.10
C TYR A 75 -7.45 3.44 5.39
N ASP A 76 -7.98 2.25 5.21
CA ASP A 76 -7.31 1.20 4.44
C ASP A 76 -7.26 1.59 2.96
N ARG A 77 -6.14 1.26 2.30
CA ARG A 77 -5.98 1.50 0.87
C ARG A 77 -7.03 0.70 0.08
N TYR A 78 -7.76 1.39 -0.76
CA TYR A 78 -8.70 0.77 -1.68
C TYR A 78 -8.03 0.57 -3.05
N GLU A 79 -8.09 -0.64 -3.60
CA GLU A 79 -7.63 -0.95 -4.94
C GLU A 79 -8.67 -1.80 -5.69
N LYS A 80 -8.96 -1.42 -6.94
CA LYS A 80 -9.89 -2.15 -7.79
C LYS A 80 -9.52 -2.01 -9.26
N ARG A 81 -9.57 -3.09 -10.01
CA ARG A 81 -9.51 -3.03 -11.48
C ARG A 81 -10.81 -2.47 -12.04
N VAL A 82 -10.70 -1.51 -12.95
CA VAL A 82 -11.84 -0.87 -13.63
C VAL A 82 -11.55 -0.83 -15.12
N THR A 83 -12.54 -1.22 -15.93
CA THR A 83 -12.46 -1.14 -17.39
C THR A 83 -13.29 0.06 -17.85
N LEU A 84 -12.63 1.05 -18.40
CA LEU A 84 -13.25 2.28 -18.89
C LEU A 84 -13.44 2.20 -20.40
N LYS A 85 -14.63 1.85 -20.86
CA LYS A 85 -15.01 1.83 -22.30
C LYS A 85 -15.96 2.97 -22.67
N ARG A 86 -16.57 3.59 -21.69
CA ARG A 86 -17.54 4.67 -21.78
C ARG A 86 -17.53 5.46 -20.47
N ASP A 87 -18.24 6.57 -20.46
CA ASP A 87 -18.45 7.34 -19.25
C ASP A 87 -18.96 6.45 -18.11
N THR A 88 -18.23 6.46 -17.00
CA THR A 88 -18.44 5.52 -15.91
C THR A 88 -18.54 6.28 -14.58
N LYS A 89 -19.51 5.90 -13.75
CA LYS A 89 -19.65 6.41 -12.38
C LYS A 89 -19.48 5.27 -11.38
N LEU A 90 -18.73 5.54 -10.30
CA LEU A 90 -18.43 4.55 -9.26
C LEU A 90 -18.67 5.13 -7.87
N THR A 91 -19.28 4.34 -6.98
CA THR A 91 -19.33 4.65 -5.55
C THR A 91 -18.36 3.77 -4.82
N VAL A 92 -17.45 4.38 -4.04
CA VAL A 92 -16.44 3.70 -3.24
C VAL A 92 -16.75 3.91 -1.77
N LYS A 93 -16.71 2.84 -1.00
CA LYS A 93 -16.82 2.86 0.45
C LYS A 93 -15.47 2.46 1.03
N MET A 94 -14.87 3.35 1.81
CA MET A 94 -13.57 3.10 2.45
C MET A 94 -13.76 2.64 3.90
N VAL A 95 -12.86 1.78 4.35
CA VAL A 95 -12.86 1.20 5.69
C VAL A 95 -11.82 1.93 6.53
N PRO A 96 -12.17 2.44 7.73
CA PRO A 96 -11.19 3.03 8.65
C PRO A 96 -10.14 2.02 9.11
N SER A 97 -8.85 2.37 9.06
CA SER A 97 -7.70 1.53 9.45
C SER A 97 -7.66 1.23 10.96
N GLY A 98 -8.63 1.29 11.71
CA GLY A 98 -8.68 0.90 13.12
C GLY A 98 -9.66 -0.22 13.40
N ASN A 99 -10.53 -0.53 12.43
CA ASN A 99 -11.59 -1.53 12.55
C ASN A 99 -11.27 -2.83 11.81
N SER A 100 -10.06 -2.96 11.28
CA SER A 100 -9.59 -4.18 10.59
C SER A 100 -9.19 -5.27 11.58
N LEU A 101 -10.05 -5.56 12.52
CA LEU A 101 -10.08 -6.85 13.22
C LEU A 101 -11.11 -7.70 12.49
N ASN A 102 -10.84 -8.08 11.25
CA ASN A 102 -11.29 -9.35 10.68
C ASN A 102 -11.17 -9.38 9.16
N GLU A 103 -10.54 -10.46 8.76
CA GLU A 103 -10.69 -11.13 7.47
C GLU A 103 -10.09 -10.42 6.25
N ILE A 104 -8.76 -10.54 6.16
CA ILE A 104 -8.11 -10.52 4.86
C ILE A 104 -8.55 -11.80 4.14
N VAL A 105 -9.62 -11.75 3.38
CA VAL A 105 -9.87 -12.74 2.35
C VAL A 105 -8.88 -12.45 1.22
N VAL A 106 -7.70 -13.01 1.34
CA VAL A 106 -6.74 -13.08 0.24
C VAL A 106 -7.29 -14.11 -0.74
N THR A 107 -8.04 -13.65 -1.72
CA THR A 107 -8.27 -14.45 -2.92
C THR A 107 -6.98 -14.41 -3.73
N ALA A 108 -6.01 -15.22 -3.32
CA ALA A 108 -4.83 -15.49 -4.11
C ALA A 108 -5.28 -16.28 -5.34
N ARG A 109 -5.43 -15.62 -6.47
CA ARG A 109 -5.27 -16.29 -7.75
C ARG A 109 -3.78 -16.52 -7.93
N GLU A 110 -3.42 -17.75 -7.83
CA GLU A 110 -2.16 -18.35 -8.13
C GLU A 110 -1.69 -17.92 -9.52
N SER A 111 -0.74 -17.00 -9.59
CA SER A 111 0.13 -16.89 -10.75
C SER A 111 1.46 -17.46 -10.35
N GLN A 112 1.77 -18.62 -10.92
CA GLN A 112 3.04 -19.30 -10.82
C GLN A 112 4.16 -18.36 -11.30
N GLY A 113 4.94 -17.88 -10.36
CA GLY A 113 6.15 -17.14 -10.59
C GLY A 113 7.01 -17.24 -9.35
N LEU A 114 8.09 -17.99 -9.45
CA LEU A 114 9.09 -18.24 -8.44
C LEU A 114 9.55 -16.96 -7.73
N VAL A 115 9.01 -16.68 -6.58
CA VAL A 115 9.62 -15.79 -5.59
C VAL A 115 9.52 -16.50 -4.25
N SER A 116 10.67 -16.98 -3.81
CA SER A 116 10.90 -17.55 -2.50
C SER A 116 10.70 -16.46 -1.42
N SER A 117 9.49 -16.26 -0.97
CA SER A 117 9.21 -15.51 0.24
C SER A 117 9.11 -16.50 1.39
N SER A 118 10.13 -16.56 2.21
CA SER A 118 10.12 -17.30 3.46
C SER A 118 9.01 -16.76 4.35
N LYS A 119 7.86 -17.44 4.34
CA LYS A 119 6.86 -17.26 5.38
C LYS A 119 7.44 -17.84 6.67
N ILE A 120 7.82 -16.96 7.59
CA ILE A 120 8.07 -17.37 8.96
C ILE A 120 6.72 -17.77 9.53
N ASN A 121 6.48 -19.07 9.56
CA ASN A 121 5.25 -19.62 10.08
C ASN A 121 5.28 -19.51 11.62
N ARG A 122 4.17 -19.12 12.23
CA ARG A 122 4.02 -18.99 13.69
C ARG A 122 4.38 -20.27 14.45
N GLU A 123 4.29 -21.42 13.78
CA GLU A 123 4.71 -22.72 14.32
C GLU A 123 6.22 -22.85 14.48
N MET A 124 7.03 -22.16 13.68
CA MET A 124 8.48 -22.12 13.86
C MET A 124 8.91 -21.30 15.07
N MET A 125 8.11 -20.34 15.51
CA MET A 125 8.38 -19.59 16.72
C MET A 125 8.17 -20.41 18.01
N THR A 126 7.38 -21.47 17.95
CA THR A 126 7.11 -22.32 19.12
C THR A 126 8.26 -23.28 19.41
N HIS A 127 9.10 -23.60 18.42
CA HIS A 127 10.27 -24.44 18.57
C HIS A 127 11.56 -23.68 18.94
N LEU A 128 11.55 -22.36 18.83
CA LEU A 128 12.64 -21.46 19.23
C LEU A 128 12.22 -20.63 20.44
N GLN A 129 11.67 -21.29 21.48
CA GLN A 129 11.53 -20.61 22.75
C GLN A 129 12.90 -20.61 23.44
N PRO A 130 13.63 -19.49 23.45
CA PRO A 130 14.80 -19.38 24.30
C PRO A 130 14.33 -19.51 25.74
N THR A 131 14.79 -20.52 26.41
CA THR A 131 14.45 -20.82 27.81
C THR A 131 14.97 -19.76 28.78
N SER A 132 15.79 -18.83 28.29
CA SER A 132 16.32 -17.70 29.04
C SER A 132 16.68 -16.54 28.12
N PHE A 133 16.47 -15.32 28.58
CA PHE A 133 16.90 -14.10 27.92
C PHE A 133 18.41 -14.05 27.66
N SER A 134 19.17 -14.79 28.46
CA SER A 134 20.62 -14.95 28.33
C SER A 134 21.03 -15.60 27.02
N ASP A 135 20.25 -16.56 26.51
CA ASP A 135 20.55 -17.32 25.29
C ASP A 135 20.37 -16.45 24.02
N LEU A 136 19.49 -15.43 24.12
CA LEU A 136 19.27 -14.46 23.04
C LEU A 136 20.45 -13.48 22.91
N LEU A 137 21.13 -13.19 24.02
CA LEU A 137 22.27 -12.26 24.04
C LEU A 137 23.56 -12.91 23.51
N GLU A 138 23.66 -14.25 23.53
CA GLU A 138 24.80 -14.96 22.96
C GLU A 138 24.84 -14.94 21.43
N LEU A 139 23.69 -14.74 20.79
CA LEU A 139 23.56 -14.64 19.31
C LEU A 139 23.98 -13.29 18.74
N LEU A 140 24.26 -12.30 19.59
CA LEU A 140 24.72 -11.00 19.11
C LEU A 140 26.25 -10.99 18.97
N PRO A 141 26.79 -10.70 17.78
CA PRO A 141 28.22 -10.63 17.57
C PRO A 141 28.82 -9.49 18.43
N GLY A 142 29.66 -9.89 19.40
CA GLY A 142 30.36 -8.94 20.29
C GLY A 142 30.06 -9.07 21.77
N ASN A 143 29.16 -9.93 22.20
CA ASN A 143 28.92 -10.22 23.63
C ASN A 143 29.65 -11.51 24.06
N ILE A 144 30.58 -11.35 24.97
CA ILE A 144 31.26 -12.47 25.64
C ILE A 144 30.56 -12.65 26.99
N SER A 145 29.65 -13.64 27.08
CA SER A 145 29.12 -14.02 28.41
C SER A 145 30.18 -14.83 29.16
N LYS A 146 30.60 -14.32 30.31
CA LYS A 146 31.41 -15.09 31.22
C LYS A 146 30.47 -16.02 31.98
N THR A 147 30.64 -17.31 31.82
CA THR A 147 29.98 -18.32 32.63
C THR A 147 30.31 -18.11 34.12
N PRO A 148 29.33 -17.92 35.00
CA PRO A 148 29.61 -17.75 36.39
C PRO A 148 29.95 -19.12 37.00
N SER A 149 31.05 -19.16 37.75
CA SER A 149 31.36 -20.27 38.61
C SER A 149 30.29 -20.30 39.72
N MET A 150 29.84 -21.50 40.06
CA MET A 150 28.76 -21.80 40.97
C MET A 150 28.60 -20.78 42.13
N GLY A 151 27.48 -20.05 42.11
CA GLY A 151 27.01 -19.30 43.28
C GLY A 151 26.92 -17.78 43.15
N GLN A 152 27.21 -17.16 41.99
CA GLN A 152 27.10 -15.72 41.85
C GLN A 152 26.08 -15.30 40.80
N VAL A 153 25.27 -14.30 41.15
CA VAL A 153 24.27 -13.69 40.29
C VAL A 153 24.97 -12.93 39.16
N ASN A 154 24.59 -13.16 37.91
CA ASN A 154 25.08 -12.43 36.74
C ASN A 154 24.80 -10.93 36.87
N SER A 155 25.83 -10.15 37.15
CA SER A 155 25.75 -8.69 37.06
C SER A 155 26.24 -8.24 35.66
N ILE A 156 25.35 -7.65 34.89
CA ILE A 156 25.69 -6.99 33.61
C ILE A 156 26.32 -5.62 33.97
N GLN A 157 27.62 -5.48 33.79
CA GLN A 157 28.26 -4.18 33.86
C GLN A 157 28.10 -3.44 32.53
N LEU A 158 27.24 -2.43 32.53
CA LEU A 158 27.21 -1.43 31.49
C LEU A 158 28.46 -0.54 31.65
N ARG A 159 29.27 -0.49 30.60
CA ARG A 159 30.38 0.48 30.54
C ARG A 159 29.78 1.88 30.48
N GLU A 160 29.91 2.58 31.57
CA GLU A 160 29.70 4.03 31.64
C GLU A 160 30.81 4.72 30.84
N THR A 161 30.46 5.36 29.74
CA THR A 161 31.36 6.21 28.99
C THR A 161 31.60 7.48 29.81
N GLY A 162 32.78 7.57 30.37
CA GLY A 162 33.20 8.70 31.19
C GLY A 162 33.06 10.03 30.45
N THR A 163 32.48 10.98 31.13
CA THR A 163 32.48 12.41 30.85
C THR A 163 33.90 12.92 30.71
N LEU A 164 34.18 13.48 29.56
CA LEU A 164 35.37 14.33 29.40
C LEU A 164 35.09 15.73 30.00
N ASN A 165 35.96 16.12 30.87
CA ASN A 165 36.11 17.46 31.40
C ASN A 165 36.65 18.41 30.32
#